data_8bbeee61c3379f8ce1984a63dd39882c
#
_entry.id   8bbeee61c3379f8ce1984a63dd39882c
#
_cell.length_a   1.000
_cell.length_b   1.000
_cell.length_c   1.000
_cell.angle_alpha   90.00
_cell.angle_beta   90.00
_cell.angle_gamma   90.00
#
_symmetry.space_group_name_H-M   'P 1'
#
loop_
_entity.id
_entity.type
_entity.pdbx_description
1 polymer ?
#
loop_
_entity_poly.entity_id
_entity_poly.type
_entity_poly.pdbx_seq_one_letter_code
_entity_poly.pdbx_strand_id
1 'polypeptide(L)'
;MIVREAHSADAPAIGQVQVDSWRTTYAGIVPADYLASLSYEQQGQVWERYISTLSSAAAMYVAEAVTGEVVGFAHSGPERSGHKIYTGELYAIYLLAAYQRQGLGRQLMRATVNGLLQHGLPSMLVWVLAANSSRAFYEALGGQQVAEQEITIGAARLTEVAYGWRDIRGLAVWTS
;
A
#
# COMPACT_ATOMS: atom_id res chain seq x y z
N MET A 1 9.79 -9.42 14.16
CA MET A 1 9.29 -8.74 12.94
C MET A 1 9.60 -7.26 13.07
N ILE A 2 10.11 -6.62 12.03
CA ILE A 2 10.45 -5.19 12.00
C ILE A 2 9.88 -4.55 10.75
N VAL A 3 9.68 -3.22 10.79
CA VAL A 3 9.42 -2.40 9.62
C VAL A 3 10.61 -1.47 9.42
N ARG A 4 11.16 -1.44 8.22
CA ARG A 4 12.31 -0.62 7.83
C ARG A 4 12.10 -0.01 6.44
N GLU A 5 12.91 0.97 6.09
CA GLU A 5 12.96 1.47 4.71
C GLU A 5 13.36 0.36 3.74
N ALA A 6 12.76 0.41 2.56
CA ALA A 6 13.08 -0.49 1.46
C ALA A 6 14.34 -0.01 0.73
N HIS A 7 15.13 -0.96 0.24
CA HIS A 7 16.26 -0.70 -0.67
C HIS A 7 16.14 -1.58 -1.93
N SER A 8 16.93 -1.29 -2.95
CA SER A 8 16.79 -1.95 -4.25
C SER A 8 16.90 -3.48 -4.20
N ALA A 9 17.68 -4.02 -3.25
CA ALA A 9 17.80 -5.46 -3.06
C ALA A 9 16.49 -6.13 -2.57
N ASP A 10 15.53 -5.36 -2.04
CA ASP A 10 14.22 -5.89 -1.63
C ASP A 10 13.25 -6.05 -2.82
N ALA A 11 13.53 -5.46 -3.97
CA ALA A 11 12.61 -5.40 -5.10
C ALA A 11 12.06 -6.76 -5.56
N PRO A 12 12.86 -7.85 -5.67
CA PRO A 12 12.31 -9.16 -6.02
C PRO A 12 11.30 -9.67 -4.99
N ALA A 13 11.59 -9.53 -3.69
CA ALA A 13 10.69 -9.96 -2.62
C ALA A 13 9.41 -9.10 -2.56
N ILE A 14 9.52 -7.79 -2.78
CA ILE A 14 8.36 -6.89 -2.91
C ILE A 14 7.46 -7.32 -4.08
N GLY A 15 8.07 -7.68 -5.22
CA GLY A 15 7.33 -8.21 -6.37
C GLY A 15 6.57 -9.49 -6.03
N GLN A 16 7.17 -10.42 -5.30
CA GLN A 16 6.51 -11.64 -4.82
C GLN A 16 5.35 -11.33 -3.88
N VAL A 17 5.58 -10.49 -2.86
CA VAL A 17 4.53 -10.06 -1.92
C VAL A 17 3.36 -9.43 -2.65
N GLN A 18 3.60 -8.57 -3.64
CA GLN A 18 2.53 -7.96 -4.42
C GLN A 18 1.72 -9.01 -5.17
N VAL A 19 2.35 -9.89 -5.92
CA VAL A 19 1.67 -10.90 -6.74
C VAL A 19 0.85 -11.85 -5.85
N ASP A 20 1.43 -12.36 -4.76
CA ASP A 20 0.75 -13.27 -3.84
C ASP A 20 -0.42 -12.58 -3.12
N SER A 21 -0.22 -11.34 -2.69
CA SER A 21 -1.30 -10.54 -2.11
C SER A 21 -2.43 -10.28 -3.11
N TRP A 22 -2.10 -10.02 -4.37
CA TRP A 22 -3.12 -9.83 -5.41
C TRP A 22 -3.90 -11.12 -5.66
N ARG A 23 -3.22 -12.25 -5.80
CA ARG A 23 -3.85 -13.54 -6.04
C ARG A 23 -4.75 -13.98 -4.89
N THR A 24 -4.42 -13.65 -3.66
CA THR A 24 -5.22 -14.00 -2.48
C THR A 24 -6.34 -12.99 -2.21
N THR A 25 -6.04 -11.70 -2.24
CA THR A 25 -6.99 -10.63 -1.87
C THR A 25 -8.04 -10.39 -2.94
N TYR A 26 -7.66 -10.47 -4.22
CA TYR A 26 -8.52 -10.11 -5.33
C TYR A 26 -9.13 -11.31 -6.06
N ALA A 27 -8.96 -12.53 -5.55
CA ALA A 27 -9.66 -13.71 -6.06
C ALA A 27 -11.19 -13.48 -6.02
N GLY A 28 -11.84 -13.67 -7.17
CA GLY A 28 -13.29 -13.41 -7.31
C GLY A 28 -13.69 -11.93 -7.46
N ILE A 29 -12.74 -10.99 -7.38
CA ILE A 29 -12.96 -9.55 -7.61
C ILE A 29 -12.34 -9.12 -8.95
N VAL A 30 -11.09 -9.48 -9.18
CA VAL A 30 -10.34 -9.22 -10.42
C VAL A 30 -10.40 -10.46 -11.31
N PRO A 31 -10.46 -10.32 -12.66
CA PRO A 31 -10.47 -11.47 -13.56
C PRO A 31 -9.34 -12.47 -13.30
N ALA A 32 -9.67 -13.75 -13.30
CA ALA A 32 -8.72 -14.82 -12.94
C ALA A 32 -7.55 -14.91 -13.93
N ASP A 33 -7.77 -14.67 -15.21
CA ASP A 33 -6.76 -14.62 -16.26
C ASP A 33 -5.76 -13.46 -16.02
N TYR A 34 -6.25 -12.29 -15.57
CA TYR A 34 -5.38 -11.19 -15.18
C TYR A 34 -4.51 -11.57 -13.98
N LEU A 35 -5.09 -12.14 -12.91
CA LEU A 35 -4.32 -12.59 -11.75
C LEU A 35 -3.31 -13.67 -12.10
N ALA A 36 -3.66 -14.58 -13.01
CA ALA A 36 -2.75 -15.63 -13.50
C ALA A 36 -1.59 -15.07 -14.33
N SER A 37 -1.81 -13.96 -15.04
CA SER A 37 -0.78 -13.30 -15.87
C SER A 37 0.28 -12.55 -15.05
N LEU A 38 0.05 -12.28 -13.76
CA LEU A 38 1.01 -11.59 -12.90
C LEU A 38 2.29 -12.42 -12.73
N SER A 39 3.44 -11.82 -13.01
CA SER A 39 4.76 -12.45 -12.94
C SER A 39 5.58 -11.87 -11.80
N TYR A 40 6.14 -12.73 -10.96
CA TYR A 40 7.07 -12.31 -9.88
C TYR A 40 8.28 -11.55 -10.44
N GLU A 41 8.88 -12.07 -11.51
CA GLU A 41 10.06 -11.47 -12.12
C GLU A 41 9.76 -10.08 -12.70
N GLN A 42 8.67 -9.95 -13.46
CA GLN A 42 8.26 -8.67 -14.02
C GLN A 42 7.95 -7.64 -12.94
N GLN A 43 7.24 -8.04 -11.88
CA GLN A 43 6.96 -7.14 -10.76
C GLN A 43 8.23 -6.77 -10.00
N GLY A 44 9.15 -7.69 -9.78
CA GLY A 44 10.46 -7.41 -9.18
C GLY A 44 11.23 -6.36 -9.98
N GLN A 45 11.30 -6.50 -11.31
CA GLN A 45 11.96 -5.52 -12.20
C GLN A 45 11.26 -4.15 -12.19
N VAL A 46 9.93 -4.10 -12.10
CA VAL A 46 9.18 -2.85 -11.95
C VAL A 46 9.56 -2.16 -10.65
N TRP A 47 9.58 -2.88 -9.54
CA TRP A 47 9.94 -2.32 -8.24
C TRP A 47 11.41 -1.91 -8.15
N GLU A 48 12.32 -2.65 -8.74
CA GLU A 48 13.74 -2.28 -8.79
C GLU A 48 13.94 -0.92 -9.49
N ARG A 49 13.35 -0.74 -10.67
CA ARG A 49 13.38 0.55 -11.38
C ARG A 49 12.71 1.65 -10.55
N TYR A 50 11.58 1.33 -9.92
CA TYR A 50 10.85 2.31 -9.13
C TYR A 50 11.67 2.78 -7.92
N ILE A 51 12.23 1.87 -7.14
CA ILE A 51 13.04 2.19 -5.95
C ILE A 51 14.28 3.00 -6.36
N SER A 52 14.92 2.66 -7.48
CA SER A 52 16.11 3.39 -7.97
C SER A 52 15.81 4.83 -8.44
N THR A 53 14.56 5.14 -8.74
CA THR A 53 14.11 6.46 -9.22
C THR A 53 13.15 7.14 -8.25
N LEU A 54 13.06 6.66 -7.03
CA LEU A 54 12.14 7.19 -6.02
C LEU A 54 12.41 8.69 -5.79
N SER A 55 11.37 9.50 -5.89
CA SER A 55 11.51 10.92 -5.59
C SER A 55 11.82 11.13 -4.11
N SER A 56 12.52 12.22 -3.78
CA SER A 56 12.86 12.54 -2.39
C SER A 56 11.65 12.71 -1.46
N ALA A 57 10.46 12.97 -2.01
CA ALA A 57 9.22 13.11 -1.25
C ALA A 57 8.39 11.82 -1.17
N ALA A 58 8.84 10.73 -1.80
CA ALA A 58 8.20 9.43 -1.72
C ALA A 58 9.01 8.50 -0.81
N ALA A 59 8.32 7.60 -0.12
CA ALA A 59 8.93 6.64 0.79
C ALA A 59 8.37 5.25 0.59
N MET A 60 9.19 4.25 0.79
CA MET A 60 8.83 2.85 0.73
C MET A 60 9.37 2.09 1.93
N TYR A 61 8.52 1.29 2.53
CA TYR A 61 8.84 0.49 3.72
C TYR A 61 8.53 -0.98 3.47
N VAL A 62 9.34 -1.85 4.04
CA VAL A 62 9.09 -3.31 4.06
C VAL A 62 8.86 -3.78 5.49
N ALA A 63 7.98 -4.78 5.61
CA ALA A 63 7.83 -5.58 6.82
C ALA A 63 8.66 -6.86 6.65
N GLU A 64 9.59 -7.07 7.57
CA GLU A 64 10.51 -8.20 7.58
C GLU A 64 10.18 -9.14 8.75
N ALA A 65 10.04 -10.42 8.43
CA ALA A 65 9.82 -11.47 9.42
C ALA A 65 11.11 -11.71 10.25
N VAL A 66 11.01 -12.47 11.34
CA VAL A 66 12.17 -12.84 12.18
C VAL A 66 13.21 -13.65 11.37
N THR A 67 12.77 -14.30 10.32
CA THR A 67 13.62 -15.08 9.40
C THR A 67 14.43 -14.21 8.42
N GLY A 68 14.17 -12.89 8.36
CA GLY A 68 14.75 -11.98 7.36
C GLY A 68 13.96 -11.90 6.06
N GLU A 69 12.84 -12.63 5.95
CA GLU A 69 11.97 -12.61 4.77
C GLU A 69 11.12 -11.34 4.74
N VAL A 70 11.02 -10.69 3.57
CA VAL A 70 10.07 -9.59 3.34
C VAL A 70 8.68 -10.18 3.14
N VAL A 71 7.77 -9.82 4.03
CA VAL A 71 6.40 -10.37 4.10
C VAL A 71 5.30 -9.34 3.84
N GLY A 72 5.69 -8.09 3.68
CA GLY A 72 4.79 -6.98 3.36
C GLY A 72 5.55 -5.74 2.96
N PHE A 73 4.84 -4.78 2.37
CA PHE A 73 5.41 -3.48 2.07
C PHE A 73 4.33 -2.38 2.04
N ALA A 74 4.75 -1.13 2.17
CA ALA A 74 3.95 0.05 1.93
C ALA A 74 4.75 1.07 1.12
N HIS A 75 4.05 1.79 0.23
CA HIS A 75 4.63 2.79 -0.63
C HIS A 75 3.74 4.04 -0.64
N SER A 76 4.33 5.21 -0.44
CA SER A 76 3.62 6.47 -0.28
C SER A 76 4.41 7.66 -0.83
N GLY A 77 3.75 8.78 -1.00
CA GLY A 77 4.36 10.03 -1.42
C GLY A 77 3.33 11.12 -1.63
N PRO A 78 3.65 12.17 -2.42
CA PRO A 78 2.71 13.22 -2.76
C PRO A 78 1.48 12.67 -3.47
N GLU A 79 0.33 13.26 -3.21
CA GLU A 79 -0.93 12.92 -3.87
C GLU A 79 -0.83 13.18 -5.38
N ARG A 80 -1.33 12.25 -6.22
CA ARG A 80 -1.08 12.22 -7.66
C ARG A 80 -2.24 12.68 -8.54
N SER A 81 -3.44 12.79 -7.99
CA SER A 81 -4.65 13.17 -8.74
C SER A 81 -4.93 14.68 -8.73
N GLY A 82 -4.14 15.48 -8.01
CA GLY A 82 -4.37 16.92 -7.83
C GLY A 82 -5.51 17.22 -6.86
N HIS A 83 -5.74 16.35 -5.89
CA HIS A 83 -6.80 16.54 -4.90
C HIS A 83 -6.52 17.77 -4.01
N LYS A 84 -7.51 18.68 -3.90
CA LYS A 84 -7.31 19.99 -3.24
C LYS A 84 -7.09 19.92 -1.71
N ILE A 85 -7.48 18.83 -1.06
CA ILE A 85 -7.46 18.69 0.41
C ILE A 85 -6.31 17.80 0.87
N TYR A 86 -6.04 16.72 0.16
CA TYR A 86 -5.06 15.71 0.54
C TYR A 86 -3.74 16.01 -0.16
N THR A 87 -2.65 16.02 0.62
CA THR A 87 -1.30 16.34 0.11
C THR A 87 -0.45 15.09 -0.06
N GLY A 88 -0.76 14.02 0.66
CA GLY A 88 -0.10 12.73 0.57
C GLY A 88 -1.04 11.63 0.08
N GLU A 89 -0.45 10.53 -0.38
CA GLU A 89 -1.17 9.34 -0.83
C GLU A 89 -0.40 8.08 -0.40
N LEU A 90 -1.13 7.12 0.15
CA LEU A 90 -0.66 5.75 0.30
C LEU A 90 -0.96 5.03 -1.03
N TYR A 91 0.06 4.84 -1.87
CA TYR A 91 -0.10 4.24 -3.19
C TYR A 91 -0.35 2.73 -3.14
N ALA A 92 0.28 2.05 -2.18
CA ALA A 92 0.15 0.62 -1.99
C ALA A 92 0.47 0.23 -0.54
N ILE A 93 -0.25 -0.75 -0.02
CA ILE A 93 0.10 -1.50 1.19
C ILE A 93 -0.34 -2.95 1.00
N TYR A 94 0.60 -3.85 1.07
CA TYR A 94 0.34 -5.29 0.94
C TYR A 94 1.04 -6.06 2.04
N LEU A 95 0.40 -7.13 2.50
CA LEU A 95 0.92 -8.02 3.52
C LEU A 95 0.43 -9.44 3.20
N LEU A 96 1.35 -10.39 3.16
CA LEU A 96 1.03 -11.80 2.95
C LEU A 96 -0.01 -12.28 3.98
N ALA A 97 -0.98 -13.08 3.54
CA ALA A 97 -2.12 -13.51 4.36
C ALA A 97 -1.70 -14.13 5.69
N ALA A 98 -0.64 -14.95 5.69
CA ALA A 98 -0.11 -15.60 6.90
C ALA A 98 0.42 -14.62 7.97
N TYR A 99 0.72 -13.38 7.59
CA TYR A 99 1.28 -12.36 8.48
C TYR A 99 0.27 -11.24 8.83
N GLN A 100 -0.96 -11.36 8.32
CA GLN A 100 -2.04 -10.42 8.66
C GLN A 100 -2.53 -10.62 10.09
N ARG A 101 -3.21 -9.60 10.63
CA ARG A 101 -3.82 -9.58 11.98
C ARG A 101 -2.81 -9.74 13.13
N GLN A 102 -1.53 -9.48 12.88
CA GLN A 102 -0.42 -9.52 13.84
C GLN A 102 0.18 -8.13 14.12
N GLY A 103 -0.54 -7.06 13.77
CA GLY A 103 -0.10 -5.68 13.98
C GLY A 103 0.81 -5.09 12.89
N LEU A 104 1.36 -5.90 11.97
CA LEU A 104 2.29 -5.42 10.93
C LEU A 104 1.68 -4.37 10.00
N GLY A 105 0.41 -4.51 9.62
CA GLY A 105 -0.28 -3.49 8.81
C GLY A 105 -0.32 -2.12 9.48
N ARG A 106 -0.52 -2.08 10.80
CA ARG A 106 -0.46 -0.83 11.58
C ARG A 106 0.96 -0.27 11.65
N GLN A 107 1.97 -1.13 11.77
CA GLN A 107 3.38 -0.70 11.79
C GLN A 107 3.79 -0.12 10.43
N LEU A 108 3.41 -0.75 9.30
CA LEU A 108 3.60 -0.21 7.96
C LEU A 108 2.90 1.13 7.78
N MET A 109 1.63 1.23 8.22
CA MET A 109 0.88 2.49 8.17
C MET A 109 1.57 3.59 9.00
N ARG A 110 2.07 3.28 10.20
CA ARG A 110 2.79 4.25 11.04
C ARG A 110 4.08 4.71 10.37
N ALA A 111 4.86 3.81 9.76
CA ALA A 111 6.06 4.18 9.02
C ALA A 111 5.72 5.11 7.84
N THR A 112 4.68 4.77 7.07
CA THR A 112 4.12 5.59 6.00
C THR A 112 3.77 7.01 6.48
N VAL A 113 2.99 7.09 7.56
CA VAL A 113 2.55 8.37 8.13
C VAL A 113 3.75 9.21 8.56
N ASN A 114 4.72 8.62 9.25
CA ASN A 114 5.94 9.32 9.66
C ASN A 114 6.72 9.84 8.44
N GLY A 115 6.88 9.04 7.39
CA GLY A 115 7.51 9.48 6.14
C GLY A 115 6.79 10.64 5.49
N LEU A 116 5.47 10.60 5.37
CA LEU A 116 4.67 11.69 4.82
C LEU A 116 4.82 12.98 5.65
N LEU A 117 4.76 12.87 6.98
CA LEU A 117 4.92 14.03 7.87
C LEU A 117 6.32 14.65 7.77
N GLN A 118 7.37 13.86 7.65
CA GLN A 118 8.76 14.34 7.44
C GLN A 118 8.89 15.16 6.15
N HIS A 119 8.08 14.86 5.14
CA HIS A 119 8.03 15.61 3.88
C HIS A 119 6.99 16.73 3.85
N GLY A 120 6.39 17.08 5.00
CA GLY A 120 5.42 18.16 5.09
C GLY A 120 4.06 17.83 4.47
N LEU A 121 3.68 16.57 4.39
CA LEU A 121 2.41 16.07 3.83
C LEU A 121 1.48 15.63 4.98
N PRO A 122 0.75 16.56 5.64
CA PRO A 122 0.02 16.28 6.87
C PRO A 122 -1.35 15.62 6.67
N SER A 123 -1.78 15.44 5.45
CA SER A 123 -3.03 14.77 5.08
C SER A 123 -2.77 13.66 4.06
N MET A 124 -3.61 12.64 4.03
CA MET A 124 -3.38 11.47 3.17
C MET A 124 -4.71 10.92 2.64
N LEU A 125 -4.66 10.35 1.44
CA LEU A 125 -5.70 9.46 0.93
C LEU A 125 -5.10 8.12 0.48
N VAL A 126 -5.98 7.12 0.32
CA VAL A 126 -5.68 5.82 -0.27
C VAL A 126 -6.85 5.38 -1.13
N TRP A 127 -6.56 4.86 -2.31
CA TRP A 127 -7.55 4.22 -3.16
C TRP A 127 -7.57 2.72 -2.95
N VAL A 128 -8.77 2.13 -2.90
CA VAL A 128 -8.97 0.69 -2.68
C VAL A 128 -10.21 0.22 -3.44
N LEU A 129 -10.18 -0.98 -4.01
CA LEU A 129 -11.35 -1.56 -4.65
C LEU A 129 -12.53 -1.65 -3.67
N ALA A 130 -13.71 -1.22 -4.08
CA ALA A 130 -14.91 -1.21 -3.25
C ALA A 130 -15.28 -2.60 -2.72
N ALA A 131 -14.97 -3.67 -3.48
CA ALA A 131 -15.19 -5.05 -3.08
C ALA A 131 -14.08 -5.63 -2.17
N ASN A 132 -12.98 -4.90 -1.92
CA ASN A 132 -11.88 -5.37 -1.08
C ASN A 132 -12.24 -5.26 0.41
N SER A 133 -12.23 -6.37 1.13
CA SER A 133 -12.51 -6.42 2.58
C SER A 133 -11.50 -5.63 3.43
N SER A 134 -10.30 -5.31 2.88
CA SER A 134 -9.30 -4.47 3.55
C SER A 134 -9.78 -3.03 3.81
N ARG A 135 -10.91 -2.60 3.26
CA ARG A 135 -11.57 -1.32 3.59
C ARG A 135 -11.77 -1.14 5.09
N ALA A 136 -12.20 -2.22 5.78
CA ALA A 136 -12.37 -2.21 7.23
C ALA A 136 -11.10 -1.83 8.00
N PHE A 137 -9.91 -2.09 7.45
CA PHE A 137 -8.65 -1.64 8.03
C PHE A 137 -8.54 -0.10 8.01
N TYR A 138 -8.87 0.55 6.90
CA TYR A 138 -8.81 2.00 6.78
C TYR A 138 -9.87 2.69 7.64
N GLU A 139 -11.08 2.11 7.70
CA GLU A 139 -12.18 2.58 8.55
C GLU A 139 -11.79 2.49 10.05
N ALA A 140 -11.19 1.37 10.47
CA ALA A 140 -10.69 1.19 11.84
C ALA A 140 -9.55 2.14 12.21
N LEU A 141 -8.88 2.73 11.21
CA LEU A 141 -7.87 3.77 11.36
C LEU A 141 -8.46 5.20 11.30
N GLY A 142 -9.79 5.34 11.29
CA GLY A 142 -10.48 6.62 11.23
C GLY A 142 -10.53 7.25 9.85
N GLY A 143 -10.18 6.51 8.79
CA GLY A 143 -10.34 6.94 7.41
C GLY A 143 -11.81 7.12 7.06
N GLN A 144 -12.13 8.21 6.37
CA GLN A 144 -13.48 8.49 5.87
C GLN A 144 -13.51 8.30 4.37
N GLN A 145 -14.55 7.65 3.86
CA GLN A 145 -14.74 7.56 2.40
C GLN A 145 -15.02 8.96 1.84
N VAL A 146 -14.21 9.39 0.88
CA VAL A 146 -14.20 10.78 0.38
C VAL A 146 -14.41 10.89 -1.13
N ALA A 147 -14.21 9.81 -1.86
CA ALA A 147 -14.41 9.75 -3.30
C ALA A 147 -14.67 8.32 -3.77
N GLU A 148 -15.15 8.21 -5.00
CA GLU A 148 -15.39 6.94 -5.70
C GLU A 148 -15.13 7.16 -7.19
N GLN A 149 -14.56 6.17 -7.87
CA GLN A 149 -14.36 6.19 -9.32
C GLN A 149 -14.40 4.79 -9.93
N GLU A 150 -14.64 4.72 -11.23
CA GLU A 150 -14.49 3.48 -11.98
C GLU A 150 -13.08 3.34 -12.52
N ILE A 151 -12.53 2.12 -12.44
CA ILE A 151 -11.25 1.75 -13.04
C ILE A 151 -11.41 0.47 -13.86
N THR A 152 -10.45 0.21 -14.72
CA THR A 152 -10.41 -1.02 -15.52
C THR A 152 -9.19 -1.84 -15.14
N ILE A 153 -9.39 -3.09 -14.74
CA ILE A 153 -8.32 -4.05 -14.48
C ILE A 153 -8.56 -5.28 -15.36
N GLY A 154 -7.64 -5.56 -16.27
CA GLY A 154 -7.87 -6.55 -17.32
C GLY A 154 -9.09 -6.17 -18.16
N ALA A 155 -10.05 -7.06 -18.28
CA ALA A 155 -11.31 -6.83 -19.00
C ALA A 155 -12.45 -6.33 -18.09
N ALA A 156 -12.26 -6.22 -16.77
CA ALA A 156 -13.31 -5.87 -15.82
C ALA A 156 -13.32 -4.37 -15.51
N ARG A 157 -14.53 -3.77 -15.49
CA ARG A 157 -14.77 -2.45 -14.91
C ARG A 157 -15.09 -2.65 -13.44
N LEU A 158 -14.33 -2.00 -12.58
CA LEU A 158 -14.41 -2.13 -11.14
C LEU A 158 -14.53 -0.74 -10.51
N THR A 159 -15.18 -0.68 -9.37
CA THR A 159 -15.26 0.53 -8.57
C THR A 159 -14.13 0.54 -7.54
N GLU A 160 -13.43 1.65 -7.41
CA GLU A 160 -12.57 1.93 -6.27
C GLU A 160 -13.08 3.13 -5.47
N VAL A 161 -12.82 3.12 -4.18
CA VAL A 161 -13.19 4.17 -3.24
C VAL A 161 -11.95 4.74 -2.59
N ALA A 162 -11.94 6.03 -2.31
CA ALA A 162 -10.87 6.68 -1.58
C ALA A 162 -11.23 6.85 -0.11
N TYR A 163 -10.33 6.44 0.77
CA TYR A 163 -10.37 6.81 2.18
C TYR A 163 -9.37 7.92 2.46
N GLY A 164 -9.79 8.95 3.21
CA GLY A 164 -8.97 10.12 3.46
C GLY A 164 -8.88 10.48 4.94
N TRP A 165 -7.72 11.03 5.33
CA TRP A 165 -7.43 11.62 6.63
C TRP A 165 -6.94 13.05 6.40
N ARG A 166 -7.72 14.04 6.87
CA ARG A 166 -7.35 15.47 6.77
C ARG A 166 -6.15 15.82 7.64
N ASP A 167 -5.90 15.03 8.68
CA ASP A 167 -4.76 15.15 9.56
C ASP A 167 -4.31 13.74 9.99
N ILE A 168 -3.09 13.38 9.59
CA ILE A 168 -2.52 12.05 9.88
C ILE A 168 -1.64 12.02 11.12
N ARG A 169 -1.43 13.16 11.82
CA ARG A 169 -0.56 13.22 13.01
C ARG A 169 -1.00 12.28 14.11
N GLY A 170 -2.31 12.09 14.29
CA GLY A 170 -2.87 11.14 15.24
C GLY A 170 -2.50 9.68 14.96
N LEU A 171 -2.24 9.32 13.69
CA LEU A 171 -1.86 7.97 13.30
C LEU A 171 -0.38 7.65 13.63
N ALA A 172 0.45 8.66 13.81
CA ALA A 172 1.88 8.50 14.13
C ALA A 172 2.12 7.98 15.57
N VAL A 173 1.20 8.27 16.49
CA VAL A 173 1.37 8.00 17.94
C VAL A 173 0.66 6.73 18.43
N TRP A 174 0.15 5.89 17.52
CA TRP A 174 -0.49 4.64 17.95
C TRP A 174 0.51 3.71 18.62
N THR A 175 0.27 3.46 19.90
CA THR A 175 0.92 2.37 20.65
C THR A 175 0.25 1.05 20.25
N SER A 176 1.05 0.04 20.02
CA SER A 176 0.67 -1.36 19.72
C SER A 176 -0.21 -1.92 20.81
#